data_da756560a7451f0312e4143be784088f
#
_entry.id   da756560a7451f0312e4143be784088f
#
_cell.length_a   1.000
_cell.length_b   1.000
_cell.length_c   1.000
_cell.angle_alpha   90.00
_cell.angle_beta   90.00
_cell.angle_gamma   90.00
#
_symmetry.space_group_name_H-M   'P 1'
#
loop_
_entity.id
_entity.type
_entity.pdbx_description
1 polymer ?
#
loop_
_entity_poly.entity_id
_entity_poly.type
_entity_poly.pdbx_seq_one_letter_code
_entity_poly.pdbx_strand_id
1 'polypeptide(L)'
;MTLPQLHFAHANSYPAGTYRKLFGLLGRHYAVQALDMHAHDPAYPVSTGWPELVHEYIDDLERRYSGPVILVGHSLGGMLSVMVAKQRPDLVRCVVLLDSPVVAGWRALLVRLARNTALGERYSPARFSARRRKLWPDAQAAYEHFAAKDMFAIWAPQVLRDYIDSGLAPHPEGVQLRFTREVETDVYRSLPHHIGSLVKDGFPVPIGFIGGTESVECRQAGLTATRKLVGKFFRQVPGGHLFPMENPELTAQVVREMITALLAKH
;
A
#
# COMPACT_ATOMS: atom_id res chain seq x y z
N MET A 1 14.07 17.30 -20.75
CA MET A 1 12.86 16.46 -20.77
C MET A 1 12.28 16.41 -19.38
N THR A 2 10.98 16.60 -19.22
CA THR A 2 10.31 16.43 -17.92
C THR A 2 10.26 14.95 -17.55
N LEU A 3 10.53 14.61 -16.27
CA LEU A 3 10.43 13.24 -15.78
C LEU A 3 8.99 12.72 -15.85
N PRO A 4 8.79 11.43 -16.18
CA PRO A 4 7.46 10.82 -16.13
C PRO A 4 6.86 10.93 -14.73
N GLN A 5 5.56 11.23 -14.65
CA GLN A 5 4.85 11.36 -13.37
C GLN A 5 4.58 9.96 -12.77
N LEU A 6 4.91 9.79 -11.50
CA LEU A 6 4.65 8.60 -10.72
C LEU A 6 3.93 9.00 -9.43
N HIS A 7 2.75 8.43 -9.20
CA HIS A 7 2.05 8.56 -7.93
C HIS A 7 2.16 7.28 -7.12
N PHE A 8 2.62 7.41 -5.88
CA PHE A 8 2.78 6.30 -4.95
C PHE A 8 1.67 6.29 -3.92
N ALA A 9 1.01 5.14 -3.74
CA ALA A 9 0.01 4.91 -2.70
C ALA A 9 0.57 3.97 -1.63
N HIS A 10 0.60 4.47 -0.39
CA HIS A 10 1.22 3.80 0.76
C HIS A 10 0.39 2.63 1.31
N ALA A 11 1.03 1.76 2.12
CA ALA A 11 0.34 0.70 2.86
C ALA A 11 -0.38 1.25 4.10
N ASN A 12 -1.41 0.52 4.57
CA ASN A 12 -2.11 0.84 5.82
C ASN A 12 -1.10 0.97 6.97
N SER A 13 -1.27 1.95 7.83
CA SER A 13 -0.38 2.27 8.97
C SER A 13 0.92 3.01 8.66
N TYR A 14 1.30 3.16 7.41
CA TYR A 14 2.60 3.71 7.01
C TYR A 14 2.40 4.95 6.13
N PRO A 15 2.42 6.18 6.70
CA PRO A 15 2.35 7.42 5.91
C PRO A 15 3.38 7.47 4.78
N ALA A 16 3.11 8.22 3.73
CA ALA A 16 3.96 8.29 2.54
C ALA A 16 5.42 8.65 2.88
N GLY A 17 5.64 9.48 3.90
CA GLY A 17 6.97 9.83 4.38
C GLY A 17 7.83 8.65 4.84
N THR A 18 7.22 7.50 5.22
CA THR A 18 7.94 6.24 5.52
C THR A 18 8.75 5.74 4.32
N TYR A 19 8.32 6.06 3.11
CA TYR A 19 8.94 5.64 1.85
C TYR A 19 9.95 6.67 1.30
N ARG A 20 10.34 7.69 2.09
CA ARG A 20 11.24 8.78 1.65
C ARG A 20 12.50 8.28 0.96
N LYS A 21 13.15 7.25 1.52
CA LYS A 21 14.33 6.63 0.91
C LYS A 21 14.01 6.03 -0.47
N LEU A 22 12.92 5.29 -0.60
CA LEU A 22 12.45 4.73 -1.87
C LEU A 22 12.12 5.84 -2.87
N PHE A 23 11.44 6.92 -2.43
CA PHE A 23 11.12 8.07 -3.28
C PHE A 23 12.37 8.78 -3.80
N GLY A 24 13.40 8.94 -2.97
CA GLY A 24 14.68 9.51 -3.39
C GLY A 24 15.39 8.68 -4.47
N LEU A 25 15.28 7.35 -4.41
CA LEU A 25 15.84 6.44 -5.40
C LEU A 25 15.04 6.46 -6.72
N LEU A 26 13.71 6.43 -6.65
CA LEU A 26 12.82 6.53 -7.81
C LEU A 26 12.86 7.93 -8.43
N GLY A 27 13.05 8.97 -7.62
CA GLY A 27 13.10 10.38 -8.02
C GLY A 27 14.20 10.73 -9.01
N ARG A 28 15.19 9.85 -9.17
CA ARG A 28 16.23 9.97 -10.22
C ARG A 28 15.67 9.74 -11.63
N HIS A 29 14.50 9.13 -11.75
CA HIS A 29 13.90 8.68 -13.02
C HIS A 29 12.46 9.13 -13.20
N TYR A 30 11.77 9.51 -12.11
CA TYR A 30 10.35 9.88 -12.10
C TYR A 30 10.12 11.12 -11.24
N ALA A 31 9.13 11.93 -11.58
CA ALA A 31 8.58 12.92 -10.68
C ALA A 31 7.63 12.19 -9.70
N VAL A 32 8.15 11.80 -8.53
CA VAL A 32 7.41 11.01 -7.54
C VAL A 32 6.58 11.91 -6.65
N GLN A 33 5.28 11.65 -6.56
CA GLN A 33 4.35 12.27 -5.61
C GLN A 33 3.53 11.19 -4.89
N ALA A 34 2.93 11.54 -3.77
CA ALA A 34 2.07 10.67 -2.97
C ALA A 34 1.06 11.50 -2.19
N LEU A 35 -0.12 10.94 -1.91
CA LEU A 35 -0.96 11.41 -0.82
C LEU A 35 -0.28 11.05 0.50
N ASP A 36 -0.21 11.99 1.45
CA ASP A 36 0.52 11.76 2.71
C ASP A 36 -0.08 10.63 3.54
N MET A 37 -1.40 10.63 3.71
CA MET A 37 -2.13 9.57 4.40
C MET A 37 -3.51 9.37 3.77
N HIS A 38 -3.74 8.20 3.17
CA HIS A 38 -5.08 7.75 2.79
C HIS A 38 -5.96 7.54 4.04
N ALA A 39 -7.26 7.68 3.88
CA ALA A 39 -8.26 7.39 4.92
C ALA A 39 -8.26 8.36 6.12
N HIS A 40 -7.59 9.50 6.04
CA HIS A 40 -7.54 10.47 7.13
C HIS A 40 -8.24 11.80 6.84
N ASP A 41 -8.72 11.99 5.63
CA ASP A 41 -9.57 13.13 5.29
C ASP A 41 -11.03 12.82 5.68
N PRO A 42 -11.66 13.61 6.58
CA PRO A 42 -13.06 13.41 6.99
C PRO A 42 -14.06 13.47 5.82
N ALA A 43 -13.71 14.09 4.70
CA ALA A 43 -14.55 14.13 3.50
C ALA A 43 -14.67 12.75 2.82
N TYR A 44 -13.73 11.83 3.10
CA TYR A 44 -13.67 10.50 2.52
C TYR A 44 -13.62 9.42 3.63
N PRO A 45 -14.71 9.18 4.36
CA PRO A 45 -14.72 8.27 5.50
C PRO A 45 -14.47 6.82 5.07
N VAL A 46 -13.83 6.05 5.94
CA VAL A 46 -13.60 4.63 5.69
C VAL A 46 -14.92 3.86 5.75
N SER A 47 -15.32 3.28 4.63
CA SER A 47 -16.52 2.46 4.51
C SER A 47 -16.25 1.11 3.87
N THR A 48 -17.25 0.22 3.88
CA THR A 48 -17.11 -1.14 3.35
C THR A 48 -16.74 -1.14 1.88
N GLY A 49 -15.59 -1.74 1.55
CA GLY A 49 -15.10 -1.86 0.17
C GLY A 49 -14.42 -0.60 -0.36
N TRP A 50 -14.29 0.44 0.47
CA TRP A 50 -13.49 1.65 0.26
C TRP A 50 -13.89 2.57 -0.91
N PRO A 51 -15.18 2.75 -1.24
CA PRO A 51 -15.54 3.63 -2.37
C PRO A 51 -15.08 5.08 -2.14
N GLU A 52 -15.18 5.61 -0.91
CA GLU A 52 -14.75 6.97 -0.58
C GLU A 52 -13.23 7.13 -0.67
N LEU A 53 -12.46 6.11 -0.28
CA LEU A 53 -11.00 6.14 -0.44
C LEU A 53 -10.57 6.07 -1.91
N VAL A 54 -11.37 5.43 -2.75
CA VAL A 54 -11.15 5.47 -4.20
C VAL A 54 -11.42 6.87 -4.76
N HIS A 55 -12.48 7.54 -4.29
CA HIS A 55 -12.76 8.94 -4.65
C HIS A 55 -11.66 9.87 -4.15
N GLU A 56 -11.21 9.75 -2.89
CA GLU A 56 -10.07 10.50 -2.36
C GLU A 56 -8.85 10.41 -3.28
N TYR A 57 -8.56 9.18 -3.74
CA TYR A 57 -7.42 8.96 -4.61
C TYR A 57 -7.61 9.54 -6.01
N ILE A 58 -8.81 9.40 -6.61
CA ILE A 58 -9.14 10.00 -7.91
C ILE A 58 -9.03 11.53 -7.84
N ASP A 59 -9.64 12.16 -6.85
CA ASP A 59 -9.63 13.60 -6.65
C ASP A 59 -8.19 14.13 -6.43
N ASP A 60 -7.35 13.38 -5.72
CA ASP A 60 -5.94 13.74 -5.55
C ASP A 60 -5.17 13.66 -6.87
N LEU A 61 -5.42 12.64 -7.70
CA LEU A 61 -4.82 12.52 -9.03
C LEU A 61 -5.26 13.66 -9.96
N GLU A 62 -6.55 13.95 -10.03
CA GLU A 62 -7.09 15.02 -10.88
C GLU A 62 -6.58 16.39 -10.47
N ARG A 63 -6.43 16.65 -9.17
CA ARG A 63 -5.90 17.92 -8.65
C ARG A 63 -4.40 18.10 -8.97
N ARG A 64 -3.61 17.01 -8.98
CA ARG A 64 -2.14 17.09 -9.13
C ARG A 64 -1.65 17.00 -10.55
N TYR A 65 -2.38 16.30 -11.42
CA TYR A 65 -1.86 15.91 -12.73
C TYR A 65 -2.79 16.32 -13.87
N SER A 66 -2.20 16.85 -14.93
CA SER A 66 -2.92 17.20 -16.17
C SER A 66 -3.04 16.06 -17.18
N GLY A 67 -2.56 14.88 -16.86
CA GLY A 67 -2.59 13.71 -17.74
C GLY A 67 -2.33 12.41 -16.99
N PRO A 68 -2.38 11.25 -17.68
CA PRO A 68 -2.26 9.95 -17.06
C PRO A 68 -0.89 9.71 -16.43
N VAL A 69 -0.88 9.08 -15.25
CA VAL A 69 0.31 8.83 -14.43
C VAL A 69 0.57 7.35 -14.20
N ILE A 70 1.80 7.04 -13.81
CA ILE A 70 2.18 5.70 -13.35
C ILE A 70 1.73 5.57 -11.89
N LEU A 71 0.94 4.53 -11.57
CA LEU A 71 0.58 4.20 -10.20
C LEU A 71 1.49 3.10 -9.65
N VAL A 72 2.09 3.34 -8.50
CA VAL A 72 2.80 2.31 -7.72
C VAL A 72 2.14 2.25 -6.35
N GLY A 73 1.57 1.09 -6.01
CA GLY A 73 0.83 0.96 -4.75
C GLY A 73 1.31 -0.22 -3.91
N HIS A 74 1.55 0.04 -2.61
CA HIS A 74 1.92 -0.99 -1.65
C HIS A 74 0.71 -1.41 -0.82
N SER A 75 0.42 -2.73 -0.77
CA SER A 75 -0.64 -3.28 0.09
C SER A 75 -2.00 -2.58 -0.14
N LEU A 76 -2.54 -1.82 0.86
CA LEU A 76 -3.71 -0.95 0.72
C LEU A 76 -3.65 -0.10 -0.57
N GLY A 77 -2.53 0.61 -0.76
CA GLY A 77 -2.35 1.49 -1.91
C GLY A 77 -2.39 0.76 -3.25
N GLY A 78 -1.94 -0.50 -3.29
CA GLY A 78 -2.07 -1.34 -4.49
C GLY A 78 -3.51 -1.73 -4.79
N MET A 79 -4.30 -2.06 -3.76
CA MET A 79 -5.73 -2.35 -3.91
C MET A 79 -6.48 -1.11 -4.40
N LEU A 80 -6.21 0.06 -3.81
CA LEU A 80 -6.78 1.35 -4.25
C LEU A 80 -6.39 1.65 -5.71
N SER A 81 -5.11 1.45 -6.08
CA SER A 81 -4.64 1.66 -7.46
C SER A 81 -5.35 0.77 -8.48
N VAL A 82 -5.68 -0.48 -8.12
CA VAL A 82 -6.50 -1.38 -8.98
C VAL A 82 -7.90 -0.81 -9.17
N MET A 83 -8.54 -0.37 -8.09
CA MET A 83 -9.90 0.18 -8.15
C MET A 83 -9.97 1.50 -8.91
N VAL A 84 -9.02 2.40 -8.70
CA VAL A 84 -8.87 3.65 -9.44
C VAL A 84 -8.67 3.40 -10.93
N ALA A 85 -7.71 2.54 -11.30
CA ALA A 85 -7.43 2.24 -12.71
C ALA A 85 -8.61 1.55 -13.42
N LYS A 86 -9.44 0.81 -12.67
CA LYS A 86 -10.66 0.21 -13.22
C LYS A 86 -11.76 1.24 -13.43
N GLN A 87 -11.88 2.22 -12.54
CA GLN A 87 -12.91 3.27 -12.60
C GLN A 87 -12.52 4.42 -13.53
N ARG A 88 -11.23 4.82 -13.54
CA ARG A 88 -10.67 5.96 -14.28
C ARG A 88 -9.38 5.55 -15.02
N PRO A 89 -9.49 4.67 -16.02
CA PRO A 89 -8.33 4.24 -16.81
C PRO A 89 -7.66 5.39 -17.57
N ASP A 90 -8.39 6.45 -17.85
CA ASP A 90 -7.90 7.67 -18.49
C ASP A 90 -6.85 8.41 -17.66
N LEU A 91 -6.86 8.26 -16.33
CA LEU A 91 -5.87 8.85 -15.43
C LEU A 91 -4.60 7.99 -15.25
N VAL A 92 -4.55 6.77 -15.81
CA VAL A 92 -3.53 5.78 -15.43
C VAL A 92 -2.78 5.24 -16.64
N ARG A 93 -1.45 5.40 -16.65
CA ARG A 93 -0.56 4.82 -17.68
C ARG A 93 -0.29 3.34 -17.49
N CYS A 94 0.01 2.95 -16.26
CA CYS A 94 0.20 1.56 -15.82
C CYS A 94 0.13 1.49 -14.30
N VAL A 95 -0.03 0.27 -13.77
CA VAL A 95 -0.07 -0.02 -12.33
C VAL A 95 1.03 -1.01 -11.95
N VAL A 96 1.80 -0.72 -10.90
CA VAL A 96 2.73 -1.66 -10.27
C VAL A 96 2.27 -1.93 -8.84
N LEU A 97 1.92 -3.17 -8.56
CA LEU A 97 1.49 -3.65 -7.24
C LEU A 97 2.70 -4.14 -6.45
N LEU A 98 2.93 -3.55 -5.27
CA LEU A 98 3.93 -4.02 -4.31
C LEU A 98 3.22 -4.78 -3.20
N ASP A 99 3.43 -6.07 -3.12
CA ASP A 99 2.84 -7.00 -2.15
C ASP A 99 1.34 -6.77 -1.91
N SER A 100 0.62 -6.52 -2.98
CA SER A 100 -0.83 -6.29 -2.98
C SER A 100 -1.52 -7.36 -3.85
N PRO A 101 -1.62 -8.62 -3.34
CA PRO A 101 -2.17 -9.71 -4.11
C PRO A 101 -3.68 -9.59 -4.27
N VAL A 102 -4.19 -10.00 -5.42
CA VAL A 102 -5.62 -10.08 -5.69
C VAL A 102 -6.22 -11.32 -5.03
N VAL A 103 -7.12 -11.13 -4.08
CA VAL A 103 -7.88 -12.21 -3.45
C VAL A 103 -9.12 -12.50 -4.29
N ALA A 104 -9.27 -13.75 -4.76
CA ALA A 104 -10.39 -14.16 -5.61
C ALA A 104 -10.91 -15.56 -5.26
N GLY A 105 -12.07 -15.92 -5.82
CA GLY A 105 -12.68 -17.25 -5.67
C GLY A 105 -13.10 -17.55 -4.23
N TRP A 106 -12.93 -18.80 -3.80
CA TRP A 106 -13.34 -19.27 -2.47
C TRP A 106 -12.64 -18.55 -1.32
N ARG A 107 -11.40 -18.05 -1.52
CA ARG A 107 -10.67 -17.27 -0.53
C ARG A 107 -11.33 -15.91 -0.28
N ALA A 108 -11.79 -15.22 -1.33
CA ALA A 108 -12.56 -13.98 -1.19
C ALA A 108 -13.89 -14.24 -0.46
N LEU A 109 -14.54 -15.39 -0.74
CA LEU A 109 -15.74 -15.81 -0.02
C LEU A 109 -15.46 -16.06 1.46
N LEU A 110 -14.36 -16.75 1.79
CA LEU A 110 -13.95 -16.98 3.18
C LEU A 110 -13.67 -15.67 3.92
N VAL A 111 -12.94 -14.75 3.32
CA VAL A 111 -12.70 -13.42 3.90
C VAL A 111 -14.02 -12.70 4.16
N ARG A 112 -14.96 -12.75 3.21
CA ARG A 112 -16.30 -12.17 3.36
C ARG A 112 -17.10 -12.81 4.49
N LEU A 113 -17.08 -14.14 4.61
CA LEU A 113 -17.83 -14.87 5.65
C LEU A 113 -17.18 -14.69 7.03
N ALA A 114 -15.85 -14.73 7.12
CA ALA A 114 -15.13 -14.59 8.37
C ALA A 114 -15.27 -13.18 8.98
N ARG A 115 -15.46 -12.16 8.15
CA ARG A 115 -15.50 -10.75 8.55
C ARG A 115 -16.52 -10.44 9.65
N ASN A 116 -17.64 -11.15 9.67
CA ASN A 116 -18.75 -10.93 10.63
C ASN A 116 -18.79 -12.01 11.73
N THR A 117 -17.72 -12.76 11.93
CA THR A 117 -17.66 -13.81 12.95
C THR A 117 -16.62 -13.45 14.03
N ALA A 118 -16.89 -13.88 15.27
CA ALA A 118 -15.95 -13.73 16.39
C ALA A 118 -14.58 -14.41 16.10
N LEU A 119 -14.58 -15.46 15.28
CA LEU A 119 -13.36 -16.14 14.86
C LEU A 119 -12.56 -15.29 13.88
N GLY A 120 -13.22 -14.63 12.92
CA GLY A 120 -12.58 -13.69 11.99
C GLY A 120 -11.99 -12.49 12.70
N GLU A 121 -12.70 -11.93 13.68
CA GLU A 121 -12.16 -10.85 14.52
C GLU A 121 -10.94 -11.29 15.34
N ARG A 122 -10.93 -12.53 15.83
CA ARG A 122 -9.82 -13.06 16.65
C ARG A 122 -8.51 -13.15 15.89
N TYR A 123 -8.55 -13.45 14.58
CA TYR A 123 -7.38 -13.59 13.70
C TYR A 123 -7.16 -12.39 12.77
N SER A 124 -8.02 -11.38 12.84
CA SER A 124 -7.91 -10.16 12.03
C SER A 124 -6.75 -9.27 12.47
N PRO A 125 -5.99 -8.68 11.53
CA PRO A 125 -5.06 -7.59 11.83
C PRO A 125 -5.71 -6.43 12.58
N ALA A 126 -7.01 -6.20 12.40
CA ALA A 126 -7.78 -5.19 13.12
C ALA A 126 -7.71 -5.33 14.67
N ARG A 127 -7.59 -6.56 15.18
CA ARG A 127 -7.44 -6.78 16.63
C ARG A 127 -6.09 -6.27 17.15
N PHE A 128 -5.04 -6.43 16.36
CA PHE A 128 -3.70 -5.97 16.73
C PHE A 128 -3.62 -4.44 16.63
N SER A 129 -4.16 -3.85 15.57
CA SER A 129 -4.19 -2.39 15.40
C SER A 129 -4.97 -1.70 16.52
N ALA A 130 -6.14 -2.22 16.91
CA ALA A 130 -6.97 -1.66 17.98
C ALA A 130 -6.28 -1.60 19.35
N ARG A 131 -5.26 -2.44 19.59
CA ARG A 131 -4.50 -2.51 20.86
C ARG A 131 -3.11 -1.90 20.76
N ARG A 132 -2.74 -1.40 19.59
CA ARG A 132 -1.43 -0.82 19.34
C ARG A 132 -1.19 0.38 20.26
N ARG A 133 0.03 0.46 20.83
CA ARG A 133 0.47 1.67 21.56
C ARG A 133 0.48 2.84 20.58
N LYS A 134 -0.03 3.99 21.00
CA LYS A 134 -0.19 5.17 20.16
C LYS A 134 0.45 6.44 20.72
N LEU A 135 0.99 6.39 21.95
CA LEU A 135 1.55 7.54 22.65
C LEU A 135 2.90 7.18 23.31
N TRP A 136 3.87 8.06 23.20
CA TRP A 136 5.22 7.97 23.77
C TRP A 136 5.61 9.32 24.35
N PRO A 137 6.53 9.36 25.36
CA PRO A 137 7.03 10.61 25.93
C PRO A 137 7.69 11.52 24.90
N ASP A 138 8.41 10.92 23.94
CA ASP A 138 9.12 11.62 22.86
C ASP A 138 9.36 10.69 21.66
N ALA A 139 9.92 11.26 20.58
CA ALA A 139 10.22 10.53 19.34
C ALA A 139 11.30 9.45 19.53
N GLN A 140 12.24 9.65 20.46
CA GLN A 140 13.30 8.67 20.73
C GLN A 140 12.71 7.42 21.40
N ALA A 141 11.83 7.58 22.38
CA ALA A 141 11.12 6.47 23.02
C ALA A 141 10.22 5.71 22.04
N ALA A 142 9.61 6.41 21.06
CA ALA A 142 8.87 5.77 19.99
C ALA A 142 9.81 4.98 19.05
N TYR A 143 10.94 5.56 18.67
CA TYR A 143 11.95 4.87 17.85
C TYR A 143 12.42 3.57 18.52
N GLU A 144 12.82 3.62 19.79
CA GLU A 144 13.28 2.46 20.56
C GLU A 144 12.20 1.39 20.67
N HIS A 145 10.95 1.81 20.91
CA HIS A 145 9.80 0.89 20.96
C HIS A 145 9.59 0.14 19.63
N PHE A 146 9.76 0.80 18.48
CA PHE A 146 9.61 0.14 17.18
C PHE A 146 10.87 -0.67 16.83
N ALA A 147 12.07 -0.16 17.06
CA ALA A 147 13.33 -0.85 16.80
C ALA A 147 13.47 -2.18 17.55
N ALA A 148 12.86 -2.29 18.74
CA ALA A 148 12.85 -3.52 19.55
C ALA A 148 11.91 -4.62 19.00
N LYS A 149 11.16 -4.38 17.92
CA LYS A 149 10.26 -5.37 17.33
C LYS A 149 10.90 -5.99 16.10
N ASP A 150 10.87 -7.31 15.99
CA ASP A 150 11.50 -8.09 14.91
C ASP A 150 11.11 -7.56 13.52
N MET A 151 9.84 -7.23 13.30
CA MET A 151 9.36 -6.74 12.01
C MET A 151 9.96 -5.39 11.57
N PHE A 152 10.42 -4.56 12.50
CA PHE A 152 11.07 -3.27 12.23
C PHE A 152 12.61 -3.39 12.27
N ALA A 153 13.13 -4.39 12.98
CA ALA A 153 14.57 -4.62 13.11
C ALA A 153 15.23 -4.96 11.76
N ILE A 154 14.46 -5.53 10.84
CA ILE A 154 14.93 -5.90 9.49
C ILE A 154 14.81 -4.76 8.46
N TRP A 155 14.21 -3.62 8.83
CA TRP A 155 14.12 -2.47 7.93
C TRP A 155 15.47 -1.81 7.73
N ALA A 156 15.66 -1.22 6.57
CA ALA A 156 16.83 -0.37 6.35
C ALA A 156 16.87 0.75 7.41
N PRO A 157 18.01 1.02 8.07
CA PRO A 157 18.08 1.88 9.26
C PRO A 157 17.44 3.26 9.08
N GLN A 158 17.63 3.89 7.93
CA GLN A 158 17.02 5.19 7.62
C GLN A 158 15.49 5.13 7.52
N VAL A 159 14.93 4.02 7.05
CA VAL A 159 13.49 3.89 6.85
C VAL A 159 12.72 3.91 8.17
N LEU A 160 13.26 3.33 9.23
CA LEU A 160 12.63 3.42 10.56
C LEU A 160 12.65 4.87 11.08
N ARG A 161 13.71 5.64 10.83
CA ARG A 161 13.74 7.07 11.16
C ARG A 161 12.71 7.85 10.34
N ASP A 162 12.64 7.61 9.03
CA ASP A 162 11.64 8.22 8.15
C ASP A 162 10.20 7.92 8.62
N TYR A 163 9.96 6.69 9.11
CA TYR A 163 8.67 6.32 9.70
C TYR A 163 8.37 7.10 11.00
N ILE A 164 9.34 7.26 11.90
CA ILE A 164 9.18 8.05 13.13
C ILE A 164 8.94 9.52 12.79
N ASP A 165 9.76 10.11 11.91
CA ASP A 165 9.67 11.52 11.54
C ASP A 165 8.36 11.89 10.85
N SER A 166 7.82 10.99 10.01
CA SER A 166 6.58 11.21 9.26
C SER A 166 5.33 10.67 9.95
N GLY A 167 5.49 9.69 10.82
CA GLY A 167 4.40 8.94 11.44
C GLY A 167 3.98 9.44 12.82
N LEU A 168 4.66 10.42 13.40
CA LEU A 168 4.33 10.99 14.70
C LEU A 168 3.86 12.44 14.59
N ALA A 169 2.99 12.83 15.53
CA ALA A 169 2.53 14.20 15.75
C ALA A 169 2.70 14.60 17.21
N PRO A 170 2.87 15.90 17.51
CA PRO A 170 2.87 16.40 18.88
C PRO A 170 1.58 16.01 19.64
N HIS A 171 1.73 15.74 20.93
CA HIS A 171 0.64 15.50 21.87
C HIS A 171 1.00 16.17 23.21
N PRO A 172 0.04 16.63 24.05
CA PRO A 172 0.34 17.24 25.36
C PRO A 172 1.24 16.38 26.28
N GLU A 173 1.16 15.06 26.15
CA GLU A 173 1.96 14.09 26.93
C GLU A 173 3.17 13.54 26.15
N GLY A 174 3.58 14.19 25.04
CA GLY A 174 4.71 13.76 24.23
C GLY A 174 4.42 13.70 22.73
N VAL A 175 4.45 12.50 22.11
CA VAL A 175 4.18 12.28 20.68
C VAL A 175 3.22 11.12 20.47
N GLN A 176 2.35 11.23 19.46
CA GLN A 176 1.39 10.20 19.12
C GLN A 176 1.46 9.79 17.65
N LEU A 177 0.91 8.63 17.31
CA LEU A 177 0.77 8.21 15.92
C LEU A 177 -0.14 9.19 15.14
N ARG A 178 0.34 9.67 14.00
CA ARG A 178 -0.46 10.43 13.03
C ARG A 178 -1.48 9.52 12.34
N PHE A 179 -1.02 8.35 11.88
CA PHE A 179 -1.92 7.33 11.36
C PHE A 179 -2.66 6.69 12.53
N THR A 180 -3.90 7.12 12.76
CA THR A 180 -4.63 6.74 13.96
C THR A 180 -4.97 5.25 13.94
N ARG A 181 -4.84 4.57 15.09
CA ARG A 181 -5.13 3.13 15.19
C ARG A 181 -6.62 2.82 14.92
N GLU A 182 -7.48 3.78 15.16
CA GLU A 182 -8.91 3.69 14.90
C GLU A 182 -9.15 3.57 13.38
N VAL A 183 -8.59 4.47 12.58
CA VAL A 183 -8.64 4.42 11.11
C VAL A 183 -7.94 3.17 10.57
N GLU A 184 -6.74 2.84 11.09
CA GLU A 184 -6.03 1.61 10.74
C GLU A 184 -6.93 0.37 10.91
N THR A 185 -7.63 0.31 12.04
CA THR A 185 -8.54 -0.79 12.38
C THR A 185 -9.75 -0.85 11.44
N ASP A 186 -10.34 0.31 11.13
CA ASP A 186 -11.51 0.41 10.24
C ASP A 186 -11.15 0.03 8.79
N VAL A 187 -9.97 0.38 8.31
CA VAL A 187 -9.44 -0.07 7.02
C VAL A 187 -9.36 -1.61 6.98
N TYR A 188 -8.82 -2.27 8.02
CA TYR A 188 -8.77 -3.73 8.07
C TYR A 188 -10.16 -4.37 8.16
N ARG A 189 -11.10 -3.76 8.89
CA ARG A 189 -12.47 -4.28 9.01
C ARG A 189 -13.27 -4.15 7.72
N SER A 190 -12.95 -3.18 6.88
CA SER A 190 -13.71 -2.84 5.68
C SER A 190 -13.06 -3.32 4.38
N LEU A 191 -12.05 -4.22 4.44
CA LEU A 191 -11.30 -4.74 3.29
C LEU A 191 -12.21 -5.09 2.10
N PRO A 192 -11.86 -4.64 0.87
CA PRO A 192 -12.64 -4.94 -0.33
C PRO A 192 -12.48 -6.40 -0.74
N HIS A 193 -13.56 -7.16 -0.65
CA HIS A 193 -13.63 -8.57 -1.07
C HIS A 193 -13.98 -8.75 -2.55
N HIS A 194 -14.29 -7.66 -3.24
CA HIS A 194 -14.77 -7.66 -4.63
C HIS A 194 -13.67 -7.45 -5.70
N ILE A 195 -12.42 -7.19 -5.30
CA ILE A 195 -11.32 -6.91 -6.25
C ILE A 195 -11.15 -8.06 -7.25
N GLY A 196 -11.25 -9.31 -6.81
CA GLY A 196 -11.14 -10.46 -7.69
C GLY A 196 -12.23 -10.49 -8.78
N SER A 197 -13.46 -10.09 -8.47
CA SER A 197 -14.53 -9.95 -9.46
C SER A 197 -14.33 -8.73 -10.36
N LEU A 198 -13.81 -7.63 -9.81
CA LEU A 198 -13.54 -6.40 -10.55
C LEU A 198 -12.54 -6.60 -11.71
N VAL A 199 -11.57 -7.51 -11.55
CA VAL A 199 -10.52 -7.77 -12.54
C VAL A 199 -10.76 -9.04 -13.37
N LYS A 200 -11.87 -9.75 -13.16
CA LYS A 200 -12.18 -11.05 -13.78
C LYS A 200 -12.18 -10.99 -15.32
N ASP A 201 -12.77 -9.95 -15.88
CA ASP A 201 -13.00 -9.78 -17.30
C ASP A 201 -11.93 -8.89 -17.99
N GLY A 202 -10.74 -8.84 -17.40
CA GLY A 202 -9.61 -8.08 -17.90
C GLY A 202 -9.35 -6.78 -17.13
N PHE A 203 -8.23 -6.17 -17.44
CA PHE A 203 -7.78 -4.93 -16.80
C PHE A 203 -7.47 -3.87 -17.88
N PRO A 204 -7.93 -2.62 -17.72
CA PRO A 204 -7.94 -1.64 -18.80
C PRO A 204 -6.57 -1.04 -19.13
N VAL A 205 -5.58 -1.16 -18.22
CA VAL A 205 -4.24 -0.60 -18.38
C VAL A 205 -3.17 -1.67 -18.09
N PRO A 206 -1.91 -1.50 -18.54
CA PRO A 206 -0.83 -2.41 -18.18
C PRO A 206 -0.68 -2.52 -16.66
N ILE A 207 -0.55 -3.76 -16.15
CA ILE A 207 -0.43 -4.02 -14.72
C ILE A 207 0.64 -5.06 -14.45
N GLY A 208 1.46 -4.83 -13.41
CA GLY A 208 2.48 -5.75 -12.92
C GLY A 208 2.41 -5.94 -11.41
N PHE A 209 3.00 -7.02 -10.94
CA PHE A 209 3.05 -7.39 -9.52
C PHE A 209 4.47 -7.74 -9.09
N ILE A 210 4.86 -7.21 -7.94
CA ILE A 210 6.11 -7.54 -7.24
C ILE A 210 5.74 -7.92 -5.82
N GLY A 211 6.05 -9.15 -5.38
CA GLY A 211 5.76 -9.64 -4.03
C GLY A 211 6.99 -10.13 -3.31
N GLY A 212 6.98 -10.11 -1.98
CA GLY A 212 8.01 -10.70 -1.15
C GLY A 212 7.95 -12.24 -1.18
N THR A 213 9.10 -12.91 -1.26
CA THR A 213 9.17 -14.40 -1.21
C THR A 213 8.74 -14.94 0.15
N GLU A 214 8.87 -14.13 1.19
CA GLU A 214 8.54 -14.48 2.58
C GLU A 214 7.21 -13.89 3.06
N SER A 215 6.51 -13.14 2.18
CA SER A 215 5.24 -12.50 2.52
C SER A 215 4.19 -13.50 2.99
N VAL A 216 3.72 -13.30 4.21
CA VAL A 216 2.60 -14.07 4.80
C VAL A 216 1.30 -13.71 4.09
N GLU A 217 1.11 -12.45 3.76
CA GLU A 217 -0.07 -11.90 3.07
C GLU A 217 -0.23 -12.54 1.68
N CYS A 218 0.86 -12.65 0.92
CA CYS A 218 0.86 -13.34 -0.37
C CYS A 218 0.51 -14.83 -0.24
N ARG A 219 1.04 -15.51 0.78
CA ARG A 219 0.71 -16.92 1.05
C ARG A 219 -0.76 -17.11 1.43
N GLN A 220 -1.28 -16.25 2.30
CA GLN A 220 -2.68 -16.30 2.74
C GLN A 220 -3.66 -15.98 1.60
N ALA A 221 -3.39 -14.93 0.84
CA ALA A 221 -4.21 -14.54 -0.31
C ALA A 221 -4.20 -15.60 -1.42
N GLY A 222 -3.05 -16.26 -1.61
CA GLY A 222 -2.77 -17.11 -2.76
C GLY A 222 -2.54 -16.29 -4.04
N LEU A 223 -1.58 -16.70 -4.83
CA LEU A 223 -1.09 -15.88 -5.95
C LEU A 223 -1.71 -16.26 -7.32
N THR A 224 -2.60 -17.23 -7.39
CA THR A 224 -3.18 -17.72 -8.65
C THR A 224 -3.94 -16.62 -9.41
N ALA A 225 -4.81 -15.88 -8.71
CA ALA A 225 -5.57 -14.79 -9.32
C ALA A 225 -4.65 -13.64 -9.74
N THR A 226 -3.68 -13.30 -8.92
CA THR A 226 -2.68 -12.27 -9.23
C THR A 226 -1.86 -12.65 -10.46
N ARG A 227 -1.35 -13.89 -10.53
CA ARG A 227 -0.60 -14.40 -11.72
C ARG A 227 -1.46 -14.37 -12.99
N LYS A 228 -2.74 -14.74 -12.88
CA LYS A 228 -3.68 -14.67 -14.02
C LYS A 228 -3.86 -13.22 -14.50
N LEU A 229 -3.98 -12.27 -13.57
CA LEU A 229 -4.17 -10.85 -13.89
C LEU A 229 -2.96 -10.26 -14.60
N VAL A 230 -1.76 -10.45 -14.05
CA VAL A 230 -0.55 -9.76 -14.52
C VAL A 230 0.26 -10.54 -15.55
N GLY A 231 -0.04 -11.84 -15.74
CA GLY A 231 0.66 -12.70 -16.69
C GLY A 231 2.17 -12.72 -16.46
N LYS A 232 2.95 -12.40 -17.48
CA LYS A 232 4.41 -12.39 -17.43
C LYS A 232 5.00 -11.26 -16.55
N PHE A 233 4.20 -10.27 -16.20
CA PHE A 233 4.59 -9.16 -15.33
C PHE A 233 4.44 -9.50 -13.84
N PHE A 234 4.66 -10.77 -13.49
CA PHE A 234 4.73 -11.28 -12.15
C PHE A 234 6.19 -11.48 -11.73
N ARG A 235 6.58 -10.88 -10.60
CA ARG A 235 7.92 -11.01 -10.01
C ARG A 235 7.83 -11.23 -8.50
N GLN A 236 8.80 -11.94 -7.95
CA GLN A 236 9.04 -12.02 -6.51
C GLN A 236 10.47 -11.59 -6.20
N VAL A 237 10.66 -10.99 -5.03
CA VAL A 237 11.94 -10.51 -4.51
C VAL A 237 12.13 -11.03 -3.09
N PRO A 238 13.37 -11.18 -2.60
CA PRO A 238 13.62 -11.49 -1.19
C PRO A 238 12.95 -10.47 -0.27
N GLY A 239 12.39 -10.96 0.84
CA GLY A 239 11.77 -10.14 1.88
C GLY A 239 10.31 -10.50 2.17
N GLY A 240 9.77 -9.89 3.23
CA GLY A 240 8.39 -10.05 3.69
C GLY A 240 7.40 -9.14 2.98
N HIS A 241 6.24 -8.93 3.62
CA HIS A 241 5.23 -7.97 3.16
C HIS A 241 5.79 -6.54 3.04
N LEU A 242 6.71 -6.20 3.92
CA LEU A 242 7.29 -4.86 4.02
C LEU A 242 8.64 -4.75 3.29
N PHE A 243 8.91 -5.60 2.29
CA PHE A 243 10.15 -5.55 1.52
C PHE A 243 10.51 -4.15 0.98
N PRO A 244 9.56 -3.24 0.68
CA PRO A 244 9.92 -1.87 0.29
C PRO A 244 10.63 -1.07 1.39
N MET A 245 10.43 -1.43 2.66
CA MET A 245 11.11 -0.86 3.82
C MET A 245 12.39 -1.63 4.17
N GLU A 246 12.40 -2.95 3.93
CA GLU A 246 13.54 -3.83 4.19
C GLU A 246 14.68 -3.56 3.21
N ASN A 247 14.37 -3.42 1.91
CA ASN A 247 15.35 -3.18 0.85
C ASN A 247 14.81 -2.17 -0.20
N PRO A 248 14.82 -0.88 0.11
CA PRO A 248 14.35 0.15 -0.81
C PRO A 248 15.19 0.26 -2.10
N GLU A 249 16.49 -0.10 -2.08
CA GLU A 249 17.35 -0.12 -3.25
C GLU A 249 16.90 -1.16 -4.28
N LEU A 250 16.74 -2.41 -3.85
CA LEU A 250 16.21 -3.48 -4.70
C LEU A 250 14.79 -3.15 -5.17
N THR A 251 13.96 -2.61 -4.27
CA THR A 251 12.60 -2.20 -4.61
C THR A 251 12.58 -1.15 -5.72
N ALA A 252 13.39 -0.10 -5.61
CA ALA A 252 13.47 0.92 -6.64
C ALA A 252 13.93 0.35 -8.00
N GLN A 253 14.92 -0.54 -7.97
CA GLN A 253 15.40 -1.22 -9.17
C GLN A 253 14.28 -2.01 -9.85
N VAL A 254 13.62 -2.91 -9.12
CA VAL A 254 12.62 -3.82 -9.72
C VAL A 254 11.34 -3.07 -10.14
N VAL A 255 10.97 -2.00 -9.44
CA VAL A 255 9.88 -1.10 -9.85
C VAL A 255 10.20 -0.44 -11.19
N ARG A 256 11.39 0.11 -11.37
CA ARG A 256 11.82 0.70 -12.64
C ARG A 256 11.81 -0.30 -13.79
N GLU A 257 12.37 -1.47 -13.57
CA GLU A 257 12.38 -2.57 -14.55
C GLU A 257 10.95 -2.97 -14.95
N MET A 258 10.04 -3.08 -13.97
CA MET A 258 8.63 -3.41 -14.20
C MET A 258 7.93 -2.32 -15.02
N ILE A 259 8.07 -1.05 -14.63
CA ILE A 259 7.47 0.08 -15.37
C ILE A 259 7.98 0.11 -16.82
N THR A 260 9.30 -0.04 -17.02
CA THR A 260 9.89 -0.10 -18.36
C THR A 260 9.28 -1.23 -19.19
N ALA A 261 9.15 -2.43 -18.61
CA ALA A 261 8.59 -3.59 -19.30
C ALA A 261 7.09 -3.43 -19.62
N LEU A 262 6.31 -2.79 -18.74
CA LEU A 262 4.89 -2.51 -18.95
C LEU A 262 4.68 -1.50 -20.08
N LEU A 263 5.48 -0.43 -20.12
CA LEU A 263 5.33 0.65 -21.10
C LEU A 263 5.98 0.35 -22.46
N ALA A 264 6.91 -0.61 -22.53
CA ALA A 264 7.52 -1.02 -23.82
C ALA A 264 6.56 -1.76 -24.76
N LYS A 265 5.37 -2.15 -24.30
CA LYS A 265 4.38 -2.94 -25.06
C LYS A 265 3.23 -2.11 -25.65
N HIS A 266 3.23 -0.82 -25.40
CA HIS A 266 2.22 0.14 -25.82
C HIS A 266 2.89 1.36 -26.44
#